data_28d8ef7168379759e29b77c83d6861f9
#
_entry.id   28d8ef7168379759e29b77c83d6861f9
#
_cell.length_a   1.000
_cell.length_b   1.000
_cell.length_c   1.000
_cell.angle_alpha   90.00
_cell.angle_beta   90.00
_cell.angle_gamma   90.00
#
_symmetry.space_group_name_H-M   'P 1'
#
loop_
_entity.id
_entity.type
_entity.pdbx_description
1 polymer ?
#
loop_
_entity_poly.entity_id
_entity_poly.type
_entity_poly.pdbx_seq_one_letter_code
_entity_poly.pdbx_strand_id
1 'polypeptide(L)'
;MKVYFTGSISAKEAYLPQYNRIVDYLKAKNHTVTYEHITNSTEESVRKMDKAHRLAFHHKIENWIKAADFMIAETSFPSVSVGYEIALALRLAKPVLVLYSEGDPPSLLTYHSYDRLHTEKYTSDNVGGIIDDFIHYIEGKHDTRFTFFFLRK
;
A
#
# COMPACT_ATOMS: atom_id res chain seq x y z
N MET A 1 -8.59 7.20 10.14
CA MET A 1 -8.29 5.76 10.06
C MET A 1 -6.78 5.56 10.21
N LYS A 2 -6.36 4.33 10.57
CA LYS A 2 -4.94 3.92 10.61
C LYS A 2 -4.59 3.25 9.29
N VAL A 3 -3.56 3.73 8.63
CA VAL A 3 -3.12 3.26 7.31
C VAL A 3 -1.72 2.67 7.43
N TYR A 4 -1.52 1.47 6.89
CA TYR A 4 -0.19 0.93 6.65
C TYR A 4 0.19 1.23 5.20
N PHE A 5 1.23 2.04 5.00
CA PHE A 5 1.76 2.34 3.68
C PHE A 5 3.07 1.60 3.45
N THR A 6 3.22 0.97 2.29
CA THR A 6 4.44 0.29 1.88
C THR A 6 4.82 0.58 0.43
N GLY A 7 6.10 0.43 0.14
CA GLY A 7 6.70 0.52 -1.18
C GLY A 7 8.09 -0.11 -1.15
N SER A 8 8.72 -0.24 -2.30
CA SER A 8 10.06 -0.86 -2.39
C SER A 8 11.12 -0.03 -1.67
N ILE A 9 11.78 -0.62 -0.66
CA ILE A 9 12.94 -0.01 0.02
C ILE A 9 14.13 0.12 -0.94
N SER A 10 14.34 -0.85 -1.83
CA SER A 10 15.45 -0.83 -2.81
C SER A 10 15.29 0.26 -3.87
N ALA A 11 14.06 0.66 -4.17
CA ALA A 11 13.76 1.74 -5.11
C ALA A 11 13.45 3.08 -4.41
N LYS A 12 13.61 3.14 -3.09
CA LYS A 12 13.22 4.30 -2.29
C LYS A 12 13.73 5.63 -2.84
N GLU A 13 15.00 5.71 -3.22
CA GLU A 13 15.59 6.97 -3.71
C GLU A 13 14.89 7.50 -4.97
N ALA A 14 14.51 6.61 -5.88
CA ALA A 14 13.83 6.97 -7.12
C ALA A 14 12.34 7.33 -6.89
N TYR A 15 11.67 6.66 -5.95
CA TYR A 15 10.21 6.78 -5.75
C TYR A 15 9.82 7.55 -4.48
N LEU A 16 10.77 8.10 -3.72
CA LEU A 16 10.49 8.84 -2.50
C LEU A 16 9.51 10.02 -2.70
N PRO A 17 9.59 10.80 -3.79
CA PRO A 17 8.62 11.86 -4.04
C PRO A 17 7.18 11.33 -4.16
N GLN A 18 6.99 10.18 -4.81
CA GLN A 18 5.69 9.52 -4.95
C GLN A 18 5.18 9.00 -3.60
N TYR A 19 6.06 8.34 -2.82
CA TYR A 19 5.74 7.85 -1.48
C TYR A 19 5.31 8.98 -0.56
N ASN A 20 6.10 10.07 -0.52
CA ASN A 20 5.78 11.24 0.31
C ASN A 20 4.45 11.86 -0.10
N ARG A 21 4.17 12.00 -1.39
CA ARG A 21 2.89 12.55 -1.88
C ARG A 21 1.69 11.77 -1.35
N ILE A 22 1.74 10.44 -1.40
CA ILE A 22 0.68 9.57 -0.89
C ILE A 22 0.54 9.73 0.62
N VAL A 23 1.66 9.67 1.34
CA VAL A 23 1.69 9.77 2.80
C VAL A 23 1.20 11.15 3.28
N ASP A 24 1.67 12.23 2.64
CA ASP A 24 1.28 13.59 3.00
C ASP A 24 -0.19 13.86 2.71
N TYR A 25 -0.71 13.33 1.60
CA TYR A 25 -2.14 13.39 1.30
C TYR A 25 -2.99 12.73 2.39
N LEU A 26 -2.63 11.52 2.80
CA LEU A 26 -3.32 10.79 3.87
C LEU A 26 -3.26 11.54 5.20
N LYS A 27 -2.09 12.10 5.57
CA LYS A 27 -1.92 12.90 6.79
C LYS A 27 -2.75 14.18 6.75
N ALA A 28 -2.81 14.87 5.60
CA ALA A 28 -3.63 16.05 5.40
C ALA A 28 -5.14 15.78 5.59
N LYS A 29 -5.56 14.52 5.34
CA LYS A 29 -6.93 14.02 5.59
C LYS A 29 -7.13 13.47 7.01
N ASN A 30 -6.21 13.73 7.94
CA ASN A 30 -6.24 13.25 9.33
C ASN A 30 -6.19 11.74 9.50
N HIS A 31 -5.55 11.00 8.57
CA HIS A 31 -5.23 9.60 8.78
C HIS A 31 -3.89 9.44 9.50
N THR A 32 -3.79 8.42 10.34
CA THR A 32 -2.51 8.01 10.96
C THR A 32 -1.81 7.03 10.03
N VAL A 33 -0.64 7.39 9.51
CA VAL A 33 0.08 6.57 8.52
C VAL A 33 1.32 5.95 9.16
N THR A 34 1.41 4.63 9.12
CA THR A 34 2.58 3.86 9.52
C THR A 34 3.40 3.51 8.27
N TYR A 35 4.63 4.03 8.16
CA TYR A 35 5.54 3.85 7.02
C TYR A 35 7.01 3.96 7.42
N GLU A 36 7.31 3.88 8.70
CA GLU A 36 8.66 4.08 9.27
C GLU A 36 9.68 3.05 8.78
N HIS A 37 9.24 1.86 8.37
CA HIS A 37 10.12 0.85 7.78
C HIS A 37 10.72 1.32 6.44
N ILE A 38 10.02 2.18 5.69
CA ILE A 38 10.56 2.77 4.47
C ILE A 38 11.55 3.88 4.79
N THR A 39 11.17 4.82 5.67
CA THR A 39 12.01 5.99 5.98
C THR A 39 13.27 5.62 6.73
N ASN A 40 13.18 4.67 7.66
CA ASN A 40 14.25 4.32 8.60
C ASN A 40 15.12 3.15 8.14
N SER A 41 14.82 2.54 6.98
CA SER A 41 15.58 1.41 6.47
C SER A 41 16.18 1.71 5.10
N THR A 42 17.32 1.08 4.84
CA THR A 42 17.91 0.94 3.51
C THR A 42 18.02 -0.54 3.19
N GLU A 43 18.13 -0.88 1.91
CA GLU A 43 18.35 -2.28 1.51
C GLU A 43 19.61 -2.86 2.19
N GLU A 44 20.67 -2.06 2.27
CA GLU A 44 21.90 -2.46 2.93
C GLU A 44 21.70 -2.72 4.43
N SER A 45 20.96 -1.84 5.13
CA SER A 45 20.68 -2.02 6.57
C SER A 45 19.89 -3.28 6.84
N VAL A 46 18.89 -3.59 6.01
CA VAL A 46 18.09 -4.82 6.12
C VAL A 46 18.92 -6.06 5.80
N ARG A 47 19.79 -5.98 4.79
CA ARG A 47 20.69 -7.09 4.41
C ARG A 47 21.69 -7.44 5.52
N LYS A 48 22.18 -6.45 6.24
CA LYS A 48 23.13 -6.62 7.35
C LYS A 48 22.50 -7.11 8.66
N MET A 49 21.19 -7.13 8.78
CA MET A 49 20.52 -7.66 9.96
C MET A 49 20.84 -9.14 10.15
N ASP A 50 21.16 -9.55 11.37
CA ASP A 50 21.20 -10.96 11.75
C ASP A 50 19.80 -11.59 11.79
N LYS A 51 19.73 -12.89 12.03
CA LYS A 51 18.47 -13.64 12.04
C LYS A 51 17.47 -13.11 13.07
N ALA A 52 17.94 -12.76 14.27
CA ALA A 52 17.09 -12.30 15.36
C ALA A 52 16.48 -10.93 15.04
N HIS A 53 17.30 -10.01 14.54
CA HIS A 53 16.83 -8.68 14.12
C HIS A 53 15.87 -8.74 12.93
N ARG A 54 16.12 -9.63 11.94
CA ARG A 54 15.18 -9.84 10.83
C ARG A 54 13.83 -10.36 11.31
N LEU A 55 13.82 -11.31 12.24
CA LEU A 55 12.60 -11.84 12.81
C LEU A 55 11.83 -10.76 13.59
N ALA A 56 12.52 -9.98 14.41
CA ALA A 56 11.92 -8.86 15.14
C ALA A 56 11.34 -7.80 14.19
N PHE A 57 12.06 -7.48 13.11
CA PHE A 57 11.59 -6.56 12.08
C PHE A 57 10.34 -7.10 11.38
N HIS A 58 10.32 -8.38 11.03
CA HIS A 58 9.16 -9.04 10.44
C HIS A 58 7.94 -8.99 11.37
N HIS A 59 8.09 -9.32 12.66
CA HIS A 59 6.99 -9.22 13.62
C HIS A 59 6.48 -7.79 13.80
N LYS A 60 7.36 -6.81 13.72
CA LYS A 60 7.00 -5.41 13.78
C LYS A 60 6.10 -5.01 12.59
N ILE A 61 6.48 -5.40 11.37
CA ILE A 61 5.66 -5.19 10.17
C ILE A 61 4.30 -5.88 10.31
N GLU A 62 4.29 -7.15 10.73
CA GLU A 62 3.07 -7.91 10.95
C GLU A 62 2.12 -7.21 11.93
N ASN A 63 2.65 -6.70 13.05
CA ASN A 63 1.87 -5.97 14.04
C ASN A 63 1.32 -4.64 13.50
N TRP A 64 2.08 -3.92 12.70
CA TRP A 64 1.62 -2.70 12.05
C TRP A 64 0.47 -2.97 11.06
N ILE A 65 0.59 -4.01 10.25
CA ILE A 65 -0.49 -4.42 9.33
C ILE A 65 -1.74 -4.85 10.12
N LYS A 66 -1.58 -5.62 11.21
CA LYS A 66 -2.71 -6.00 12.09
C LYS A 66 -3.43 -4.79 12.67
N ALA A 67 -2.68 -3.77 13.09
CA ALA A 67 -3.22 -2.57 13.73
C ALA A 67 -3.83 -1.57 12.74
N ALA A 68 -3.54 -1.69 11.44
CA ALA A 68 -4.09 -0.82 10.40
C ALA A 68 -5.54 -1.17 10.07
N ASP A 69 -6.31 -0.16 9.65
CA ASP A 69 -7.66 -0.35 9.12
C ASP A 69 -7.60 -0.82 7.66
N PHE A 70 -6.64 -0.31 6.88
CA PHE A 70 -6.36 -0.72 5.52
C PHE A 70 -4.89 -0.51 5.15
N MET A 71 -4.49 -1.02 4.00
CA MET A 71 -3.14 -0.92 3.44
C MET A 71 -3.15 -0.19 2.11
N ILE A 72 -2.14 0.64 1.87
CA ILE A 72 -1.78 1.14 0.53
C ILE A 72 -0.38 0.64 0.19
N ALA A 73 -0.24 0.01 -0.97
CA ALA A 73 1.03 -0.50 -1.48
C ALA A 73 1.37 0.20 -2.81
N GLU A 74 2.50 0.90 -2.85
CA GLU A 74 3.03 1.45 -4.09
C GLU A 74 3.95 0.43 -4.77
N THR A 75 3.61 0.03 -5.98
CA THR A 75 4.19 -1.13 -6.68
C THR A 75 4.78 -0.81 -8.05
N SER A 76 5.05 0.46 -8.35
CA SER A 76 5.71 0.86 -9.61
C SER A 76 7.06 0.17 -9.80
N PHE A 77 7.76 -0.13 -8.70
CA PHE A 77 8.96 -0.94 -8.73
C PHE A 77 8.68 -2.33 -8.13
N PRO A 78 9.02 -3.43 -8.84
CA PRO A 78 8.79 -4.79 -8.37
C PRO A 78 9.54 -5.06 -7.05
N SER A 79 8.83 -5.59 -6.06
CA SER A 79 9.40 -5.94 -4.75
C SER A 79 8.72 -7.18 -4.18
N VAL A 80 9.53 -8.23 -3.91
CA VAL A 80 9.04 -9.46 -3.27
C VAL A 80 8.50 -9.17 -1.87
N SER A 81 9.16 -8.27 -1.12
CA SER A 81 8.72 -7.90 0.22
C SER A 81 7.36 -7.22 0.22
N VAL A 82 7.14 -6.28 -0.70
CA VAL A 82 5.83 -5.61 -0.86
C VAL A 82 4.74 -6.63 -1.22
N GLY A 83 5.03 -7.56 -2.14
CA GLY A 83 4.10 -8.65 -2.48
C GLY A 83 3.75 -9.53 -1.28
N TYR A 84 4.74 -9.86 -0.43
CA TYR A 84 4.51 -10.59 0.81
C TYR A 84 3.61 -9.82 1.78
N GLU A 85 3.83 -8.52 1.96
CA GLU A 85 3.04 -7.67 2.85
C GLU A 85 1.60 -7.52 2.36
N ILE A 86 1.38 -7.41 1.03
CA ILE A 86 0.05 -7.45 0.41
C ILE A 86 -0.67 -8.76 0.75
N ALA A 87 -0.02 -9.90 0.53
CA ALA A 87 -0.59 -11.21 0.82
C ALA A 87 -0.91 -11.38 2.31
N LEU A 88 -0.06 -10.87 3.20
CA LEU A 88 -0.29 -10.87 4.64
C LEU A 88 -1.50 -10.01 5.03
N ALA A 89 -1.62 -8.80 4.47
CA ALA A 89 -2.75 -7.91 4.72
C ALA A 89 -4.08 -8.56 4.29
N LEU A 90 -4.12 -9.17 3.10
CA LEU A 90 -5.30 -9.87 2.61
C LEU A 90 -5.66 -11.08 3.48
N ARG A 91 -4.67 -11.85 3.95
CA ARG A 91 -4.89 -12.96 4.90
C ARG A 91 -5.47 -12.47 6.23
N LEU A 92 -5.12 -11.27 6.66
CA LEU A 92 -5.66 -10.60 7.84
C LEU A 92 -6.98 -9.88 7.56
N ALA A 93 -7.59 -10.13 6.41
CA ALA A 93 -8.85 -9.52 5.96
C ALA A 93 -8.81 -7.97 5.90
N LYS A 94 -7.62 -7.38 5.69
CA LYS A 94 -7.48 -5.94 5.50
C LYS A 94 -7.77 -5.55 4.06
N PRO A 95 -8.51 -4.46 3.81
CA PRO A 95 -8.60 -3.87 2.48
C PRO A 95 -7.22 -3.38 2.00
N VAL A 96 -6.91 -3.59 0.73
CA VAL A 96 -5.62 -3.23 0.12
C VAL A 96 -5.85 -2.44 -1.16
N LEU A 97 -5.26 -1.25 -1.23
CA LEU A 97 -5.13 -0.46 -2.45
C LEU A 97 -3.70 -0.61 -2.98
N VAL A 98 -3.57 -1.19 -4.16
CA VAL A 98 -2.31 -1.27 -4.90
C VAL A 98 -2.26 -0.13 -5.89
N LEU A 99 -1.21 0.68 -5.80
CA LEU A 99 -0.96 1.82 -6.68
C LEU A 99 0.28 1.56 -7.53
N TYR A 100 0.23 1.93 -8.80
CA TYR A 100 1.39 1.94 -9.70
C TYR A 100 1.30 3.13 -10.66
N SER A 101 2.44 3.78 -10.93
CA SER A 101 2.51 4.96 -11.82
C SER A 101 3.02 4.63 -13.21
N GLU A 102 3.81 3.55 -13.33
CA GLU A 102 4.50 3.16 -14.55
C GLU A 102 4.24 1.68 -14.89
N GLY A 103 4.41 1.35 -16.17
CA GLY A 103 4.28 -0.02 -16.66
C GLY A 103 2.86 -0.57 -16.64
N ASP A 104 2.80 -1.89 -16.63
CA ASP A 104 1.57 -2.66 -16.52
C ASP A 104 1.24 -2.97 -15.05
N PRO A 105 -0.04 -3.17 -14.72
CA PRO A 105 -0.42 -3.58 -13.38
C PRO A 105 0.25 -4.91 -13.01
N PRO A 106 0.58 -5.11 -11.72
CA PRO A 106 1.14 -6.39 -11.27
C PRO A 106 0.22 -7.55 -11.63
N SER A 107 0.63 -8.40 -12.57
CA SER A 107 -0.24 -9.36 -13.27
C SER A 107 -1.01 -10.30 -12.34
N LEU A 108 -0.38 -10.79 -11.26
CA LEU A 108 -1.03 -11.68 -10.30
C LEU A 108 -2.05 -10.97 -9.40
N LEU A 109 -1.92 -9.65 -9.23
CA LEU A 109 -2.84 -8.87 -8.41
C LEU A 109 -4.05 -8.37 -9.21
N THR A 110 -3.89 -8.17 -10.52
CA THR A 110 -4.95 -7.66 -11.40
C THR A 110 -6.08 -8.66 -11.61
N TYR A 111 -5.77 -9.96 -11.57
CA TYR A 111 -6.75 -11.04 -11.82
C TYR A 111 -7.28 -11.68 -10.54
N HIS A 112 -7.03 -11.07 -9.40
CA HIS A 112 -7.48 -11.60 -8.13
C HIS A 112 -8.95 -11.23 -7.88
N SER A 113 -9.79 -12.22 -7.58
CA SER A 113 -11.21 -12.04 -7.27
C SER A 113 -11.48 -11.64 -5.82
N TYR A 114 -10.54 -11.01 -5.13
CA TYR A 114 -10.78 -10.52 -3.78
C TYR A 114 -11.45 -9.17 -3.79
N ASP A 115 -12.64 -9.08 -3.22
CA ASP A 115 -13.39 -7.82 -3.03
C ASP A 115 -12.61 -6.75 -2.25
N ARG A 116 -11.52 -7.16 -1.60
CA ARG A 116 -10.69 -6.29 -0.74
C ARG A 116 -9.39 -5.82 -1.40
N LEU A 117 -9.12 -6.24 -2.63
CA LEU A 117 -7.92 -5.86 -3.37
C LEU A 117 -8.31 -4.99 -4.55
N HIS A 118 -7.88 -3.74 -4.53
CA HIS A 118 -8.07 -2.78 -5.61
C HIS A 118 -6.70 -2.40 -6.18
N THR A 119 -6.60 -2.33 -7.51
CA THR A 119 -5.36 -2.01 -8.21
C THR A 119 -5.62 -0.87 -9.19
N GLU A 120 -4.94 0.27 -9.00
CA GLU A 120 -5.18 1.47 -9.78
C GLU A 120 -3.88 2.10 -10.29
N LYS A 121 -3.90 2.52 -11.55
CA LYS A 121 -2.83 3.34 -12.12
C LYS A 121 -3.03 4.79 -11.70
N TYR A 122 -1.97 5.39 -11.14
CA TYR A 122 -2.06 6.76 -10.66
C TYR A 122 -1.08 7.71 -11.34
N THR A 123 -1.39 8.99 -11.23
CA THR A 123 -0.53 10.12 -11.56
C THR A 123 -0.45 11.06 -10.36
N SER A 124 0.42 12.06 -10.42
CA SER A 124 0.46 13.12 -9.40
C SER A 124 -0.89 13.80 -9.16
N ASP A 125 -1.70 13.91 -10.21
CA ASP A 125 -2.91 14.73 -10.18
C ASP A 125 -4.15 13.95 -9.70
N ASN A 126 -4.17 12.61 -9.92
CA ASN A 126 -5.35 11.80 -9.61
C ASN A 126 -5.22 10.93 -8.37
N VAL A 127 -4.01 10.78 -7.78
CA VAL A 127 -3.78 9.86 -6.66
C VAL A 127 -4.65 10.15 -5.45
N GLY A 128 -4.90 11.43 -5.16
CA GLY A 128 -5.79 11.83 -4.07
C GLY A 128 -7.22 11.36 -4.27
N GLY A 129 -7.76 11.53 -5.48
CA GLY A 129 -9.09 11.05 -5.84
C GLY A 129 -9.23 9.52 -5.71
N ILE A 130 -8.23 8.78 -6.20
CA ILE A 130 -8.20 7.31 -6.08
C ILE A 130 -8.23 6.88 -4.61
N ILE A 131 -7.46 7.53 -3.74
CA ILE A 131 -7.43 7.23 -2.31
C ILE A 131 -8.78 7.54 -1.66
N ASP A 132 -9.38 8.70 -1.95
CA ASP A 132 -10.69 9.07 -1.42
C ASP A 132 -11.78 8.08 -1.85
N ASP A 133 -11.80 7.67 -3.10
CA ASP A 133 -12.75 6.68 -3.64
C ASP A 133 -12.60 5.32 -2.93
N PHE A 134 -11.36 4.88 -2.73
CA PHE A 134 -11.09 3.64 -2.00
C PHE A 134 -11.55 3.72 -0.54
N ILE A 135 -11.30 4.84 0.15
CA ILE A 135 -11.76 5.04 1.53
C ILE A 135 -13.29 5.04 1.60
N HIS A 136 -13.98 5.71 0.69
CA HIS A 136 -15.44 5.69 0.61
C HIS A 136 -15.97 4.27 0.38
N TYR A 137 -15.30 3.49 -0.47
CA TYR A 137 -15.64 2.09 -0.71
C TYR A 137 -15.55 1.26 0.58
N ILE A 138 -14.45 1.31 1.31
CA ILE A 138 -14.26 0.51 2.55
C ILE A 138 -15.12 0.98 3.72
N GLU A 139 -15.54 2.24 3.74
CA GLU A 139 -16.47 2.78 4.74
C GLU A 139 -17.94 2.43 4.45
N GLY A 140 -18.22 1.73 3.32
CA GLY A 140 -19.57 1.40 2.92
C GLY A 140 -20.42 2.60 2.48
N LYS A 141 -19.78 3.74 2.22
CA LYS A 141 -20.42 4.96 1.70
C LYS A 141 -20.53 4.87 0.19
N HIS A 142 -21.21 3.85 -0.34
CA HIS A 142 -21.42 3.71 -1.77
C HIS A 142 -22.36 4.79 -2.29
N ASP A 143 -21.80 5.84 -2.88
CA ASP A 143 -22.54 6.62 -3.86
C ASP A 143 -22.63 5.75 -5.13
N THR A 144 -23.85 5.49 -5.60
CA THR A 144 -24.14 4.66 -6.80
C THR A 144 -23.36 5.09 -8.06
N ARG A 145 -22.79 6.28 -8.08
CA ARG A 145 -21.93 6.79 -9.16
C ARG A 145 -20.56 6.12 -9.22
N PHE A 146 -20.04 5.60 -8.10
CA PHE A 146 -18.71 4.97 -7.98
C PHE A 146 -18.73 3.45 -8.16
N THR A 147 -19.86 2.80 -7.98
CA THR A 147 -20.02 1.36 -8.24
C THR A 147 -19.69 0.97 -9.69
N PHE A 148 -19.84 1.89 -10.64
CA PHE A 148 -19.51 1.66 -12.06
C PHE A 148 -18.01 1.67 -12.37
N PHE A 149 -17.17 2.28 -11.55
CA PHE A 149 -15.73 2.35 -11.82
C PHE A 149 -15.01 1.05 -11.47
N PHE A 150 -15.43 0.37 -10.40
CA PHE A 150 -14.83 -0.87 -9.92
C PHE A 150 -15.46 -2.15 -10.51
N LEU A 151 -16.65 -2.08 -11.11
CA LEU A 151 -17.35 -3.24 -11.69
C LEU A 151 -17.08 -3.43 -13.20
N ARG A 152 -16.27 -2.60 -13.83
CA ARG A 152 -15.94 -2.70 -15.26
C ARG A 152 -14.55 -3.29 -15.51
N LYS A 153 -14.25 -4.43 -14.92
CA LYS A 153 -13.14 -5.28 -15.36
C LYS A 153 -13.57 -6.73 -15.44
#